data_5794cf81bbe5754348cf423132d0e849
#
_entry.id   5794cf81bbe5754348cf423132d0e849
#
_cell.length_a   1.000
_cell.length_b   1.000
_cell.length_c   1.000
_cell.angle_alpha   90.00
_cell.angle_beta   90.00
_cell.angle_gamma   90.00
#
_symmetry.space_group_name_H-M   'P 1'
#
loop_
_entity.id
_entity.type
_entity.pdbx_description
1 polymer ?
#
loop_
_entity_poly.entity_id
_entity_poly.type
_entity_poly.pdbx_seq_one_letter_code
_entity_poly.pdbx_strand_id
1 'polypeptide(L)'
;GLSVWTETKSYPIINTKKIYWTEIWKSLWKAPLEEYHIRIVGYNMDIQNKIDWKFIGQLEGDSIYGSVPTENSGVTIGMGFDLKEKDTNFLSVKMGLSDSLVEKLSPYIGMSGTNAKKFLEDNPLILTDQERMLINERSKAKYTADIINQYETKTGRVFSELSGKQQTIIASIGYQYGNFDRTPTFLKHLKNNDWNGVTSELLDFKDDFTTRRHTEEHYLNN
;
A
#
# COMPACT_ATOMS: atom_id res chain seq x y z
N GLY A 1 0.45 36.87 35.17
CA GLY A 1 0.58 35.42 35.14
C GLY A 1 -0.68 34.82 34.55
N LEU A 2 -0.64 34.36 33.29
CA LEU A 2 -1.71 33.59 32.65
C LEU A 2 -1.35 32.12 32.83
N SER A 3 -2.08 31.41 33.69
CA SER A 3 -2.00 29.96 33.82
C SER A 3 -2.86 29.32 32.73
N VAL A 4 -2.23 28.68 31.76
CA VAL A 4 -2.91 27.83 30.78
C VAL A 4 -3.15 26.46 31.43
N TRP A 5 -4.41 26.16 31.72
CA TRP A 5 -4.82 24.81 32.10
C TRP A 5 -5.00 23.97 30.85
N THR A 6 -4.09 23.03 30.61
CA THR A 6 -4.30 21.96 29.61
C THR A 6 -5.07 20.83 30.29
N GLU A 7 -6.36 20.72 30.03
CA GLU A 7 -7.10 19.48 30.34
C GLU A 7 -6.62 18.35 29.48
N THR A 8 -5.84 17.46 30.05
CA THR A 8 -5.55 16.15 29.47
C THR A 8 -6.78 15.27 29.66
N LYS A 9 -7.64 15.15 28.66
CA LYS A 9 -8.67 14.12 28.62
C LYS A 9 -7.99 12.76 28.47
N SER A 10 -7.96 11.98 29.55
CA SER A 10 -7.57 10.59 29.52
C SER A 10 -8.68 9.78 28.81
N TYR A 11 -8.38 9.24 27.64
CA TYR A 11 -9.27 8.30 26.97
C TYR A 11 -9.04 6.88 27.54
N PRO A 12 -10.11 6.08 27.74
CA PRO A 12 -9.96 4.72 28.26
C PRO A 12 -9.13 3.89 27.25
N ILE A 13 -8.15 3.15 27.77
CA ILE A 13 -7.40 2.14 27.02
C ILE A 13 -8.41 1.06 26.61
N ILE A 14 -8.81 1.04 25.35
CA ILE A 14 -9.68 0.00 24.82
C ILE A 14 -8.83 -1.25 24.66
N ASN A 15 -9.15 -2.26 25.48
CA ASN A 15 -8.53 -3.56 25.45
C ASN A 15 -8.77 -4.21 24.09
N THR A 16 -7.70 -4.51 23.34
CA THR A 16 -7.68 -4.89 21.92
C THR A 16 -8.18 -6.32 21.65
N LYS A 17 -9.33 -6.70 22.20
CA LYS A 17 -10.02 -7.92 21.77
C LYS A 17 -11.16 -7.60 20.80
N LYS A 18 -10.91 -7.85 19.50
CA LYS A 18 -11.90 -7.83 18.39
C LYS A 18 -12.67 -6.52 18.23
N ILE A 19 -12.04 -5.53 17.60
CA ILE A 19 -12.78 -4.42 17.00
C ILE A 19 -13.21 -4.85 15.60
N TYR A 20 -14.52 -5.06 15.39
CA TYR A 20 -15.07 -5.31 14.07
C TYR A 20 -15.01 -4.02 13.24
N TRP A 21 -14.33 -4.02 12.11
CA TRP A 21 -14.18 -2.91 11.18
C TRP A 21 -15.52 -2.27 10.75
N THR A 22 -16.60 -3.05 10.75
CA THR A 22 -17.98 -2.59 10.46
C THR A 22 -18.49 -1.51 11.42
N GLU A 23 -18.08 -1.53 12.68
CA GLU A 23 -18.51 -0.53 13.66
C GLU A 23 -17.70 0.76 13.58
N ILE A 24 -16.41 0.66 13.19
CA ILE A 24 -15.54 1.81 12.96
C ILE A 24 -16.05 2.62 11.75
N TRP A 25 -16.39 1.95 10.65
CA TRP A 25 -16.95 2.62 9.46
C TRP A 25 -18.26 3.35 9.77
N LYS A 26 -19.14 2.77 10.56
CA LYS A 26 -20.41 3.42 10.95
C LYS A 26 -20.21 4.66 11.84
N SER A 27 -19.17 4.69 12.68
CA SER A 27 -18.87 5.85 13.52
C SER A 27 -18.16 6.98 12.75
N LEU A 28 -17.36 6.63 11.73
CA LEU A 28 -16.64 7.58 10.89
C LEU A 28 -17.56 8.44 10.01
N TRP A 29 -18.73 7.93 9.61
CA TRP A 29 -19.70 8.68 8.79
C TRP A 29 -20.46 9.78 9.52
N LYS A 30 -20.32 9.90 10.84
CA LYS A 30 -21.02 10.90 11.67
C LYS A 30 -20.11 11.97 12.28
N ALA A 31 -18.80 11.92 12.07
CA ALA A 31 -17.87 12.88 12.62
C ALA A 31 -17.59 14.06 11.65
N PRO A 32 -17.42 15.29 12.14
CA PRO A 32 -17.01 16.44 11.32
C PRO A 32 -15.66 16.21 10.64
N LEU A 33 -15.45 16.78 9.44
CA LEU A 33 -14.27 16.58 8.59
C LEU A 33 -12.93 16.88 9.31
N GLU A 34 -12.91 17.79 10.26
CA GLU A 34 -11.71 18.14 11.04
C GLU A 34 -11.27 17.01 12.00
N GLU A 35 -12.22 16.28 12.59
CA GLU A 35 -11.90 15.07 13.38
C GLU A 35 -11.40 13.92 12.53
N TYR A 36 -11.81 13.86 11.28
CA TYR A 36 -11.37 12.85 10.31
C TYR A 36 -9.88 12.94 10.03
N HIS A 37 -9.33 14.14 9.91
CA HIS A 37 -7.90 14.35 9.61
C HIS A 37 -7.00 13.85 10.75
N ILE A 38 -7.39 14.10 11.99
CA ILE A 38 -6.61 13.71 13.17
C ILE A 38 -6.69 12.20 13.41
N ARG A 39 -7.83 11.56 13.13
CA ARG A 39 -7.99 10.11 13.28
C ARG A 39 -7.29 9.30 12.20
N ILE A 40 -7.28 9.77 10.94
CA ILE A 40 -6.55 9.08 9.86
C ILE A 40 -5.04 9.18 10.07
N VAL A 41 -4.51 10.30 10.51
CA VAL A 41 -3.09 10.47 10.81
C VAL A 41 -2.69 9.64 12.05
N GLY A 42 -3.51 9.56 13.08
CA GLY A 42 -3.28 8.69 14.24
C GLY A 42 -3.39 7.21 13.91
N TYR A 43 -4.25 6.81 12.99
CA TYR A 43 -4.44 5.41 12.59
C TYR A 43 -3.32 4.87 11.69
N ASN A 44 -2.68 5.74 10.90
CA ASN A 44 -1.52 5.36 10.08
C ASN A 44 -0.22 5.21 10.91
N MET A 45 -0.18 5.67 12.15
CA MET A 45 1.03 5.58 12.98
C MET A 45 1.17 4.28 13.77
N ASP A 46 0.11 3.47 13.90
CA ASP A 46 0.13 2.28 14.78
C ASP A 46 0.08 0.92 14.06
N ILE A 47 -0.07 0.86 12.74
CA ILE A 47 0.21 -0.40 12.05
C ILE A 47 1.72 -0.44 11.76
N GLN A 48 2.51 -0.73 12.78
CA GLN A 48 3.93 -1.06 12.62
C GLN A 48 4.02 -2.38 11.85
N ASN A 49 3.84 -2.32 10.54
CA ASN A 49 4.19 -3.44 9.70
C ASN A 49 5.69 -3.36 9.37
N LYS A 50 6.28 -4.52 9.15
CA LYS A 50 7.70 -4.70 8.82
C LYS A 50 7.87 -5.05 7.34
N ILE A 51 6.93 -4.62 6.48
CA ILE A 51 6.96 -4.88 5.04
C ILE A 51 8.12 -4.11 4.42
N ASP A 52 9.00 -4.81 3.73
CA ASP A 52 10.07 -4.21 2.93
C ASP A 52 9.54 -3.78 1.56
N TRP A 53 8.98 -2.57 1.52
CA TRP A 53 8.50 -1.98 0.26
C TRP A 53 9.61 -1.68 -0.74
N LYS A 54 10.87 -1.55 -0.30
CA LYS A 54 12.01 -1.39 -1.21
C LYS A 54 12.24 -2.68 -1.99
N PHE A 55 12.19 -3.84 -1.33
CA PHE A 55 12.29 -5.13 -1.99
C PHE A 55 11.14 -5.33 -2.99
N ILE A 56 9.89 -5.09 -2.58
CA ILE A 56 8.72 -5.21 -3.48
C ILE A 56 8.86 -4.24 -4.66
N GLY A 57 9.33 -3.01 -4.44
CA GLY A 57 9.57 -2.03 -5.50
C GLY A 57 10.56 -2.50 -6.56
N GLN A 58 11.60 -3.21 -6.18
CA GLN A 58 12.55 -3.80 -7.13
C GLN A 58 11.89 -4.85 -8.04
N LEU A 59 10.88 -5.55 -7.55
CA LEU A 59 10.11 -6.52 -8.32
C LEU A 59 9.05 -5.86 -9.23
N GLU A 60 8.52 -4.71 -8.85
CA GLU A 60 7.44 -3.99 -9.55
C GLU A 60 7.96 -2.93 -10.55
N GLY A 61 9.27 -2.68 -10.60
CA GLY A 61 9.84 -1.65 -11.47
C GLY A 61 9.64 -0.23 -10.95
N ASP A 62 9.89 -0.01 -9.66
CA ASP A 62 9.81 1.30 -9.01
C ASP A 62 10.72 2.34 -9.68
N SER A 63 10.14 3.42 -10.20
CA SER A 63 10.84 4.41 -11.01
C SER A 63 10.58 5.85 -10.54
N ILE A 64 11.61 6.70 -10.59
CA ILE A 64 11.47 8.15 -10.44
C ILE A 64 10.92 8.83 -11.71
N TYR A 65 10.96 8.13 -12.84
CA TYR A 65 10.48 8.67 -14.11
C TYR A 65 9.02 8.28 -14.36
N GLY A 66 8.23 9.24 -14.81
CA GLY A 66 6.90 8.96 -15.35
C GLY A 66 6.99 8.09 -16.60
N SER A 67 6.05 7.18 -16.76
CA SER A 67 5.95 6.30 -17.94
C SER A 67 4.50 6.06 -18.31
N VAL A 68 4.25 5.54 -19.52
CA VAL A 68 2.92 5.09 -19.96
C VAL A 68 3.06 3.62 -20.39
N PRO A 69 2.85 2.67 -19.47
CA PRO A 69 3.17 1.27 -19.69
C PRO A 69 2.38 0.61 -20.83
N THR A 70 1.11 0.98 -21.00
CA THR A 70 0.23 0.41 -22.02
C THR A 70 -0.62 1.50 -22.68
N GLU A 71 -1.29 1.18 -23.80
CA GLU A 71 -2.22 2.11 -24.47
C GLU A 71 -3.44 2.50 -23.62
N ASN A 72 -3.75 1.71 -22.59
CA ASN A 72 -4.84 2.00 -21.67
C ASN A 72 -4.40 2.70 -20.37
N SER A 73 -3.08 2.78 -20.13
CA SER A 73 -2.51 3.42 -18.96
C SER A 73 -2.45 4.93 -19.11
N GLY A 74 -2.57 5.63 -17.98
CA GLY A 74 -2.17 7.02 -17.85
C GLY A 74 -0.68 7.18 -17.60
N VAL A 75 -0.26 8.39 -17.24
CA VAL A 75 1.09 8.61 -16.73
C VAL A 75 1.20 7.90 -15.39
N THR A 76 2.11 6.93 -15.33
CA THR A 76 2.34 6.04 -14.20
C THR A 76 3.68 6.36 -13.55
N ILE A 77 3.73 6.43 -12.24
CA ILE A 77 4.92 6.79 -11.42
C ILE A 77 5.13 5.81 -10.29
N GLY A 78 6.34 5.79 -9.74
CA GLY A 78 6.72 4.92 -8.63
C GLY A 78 6.43 3.45 -8.93
N MET A 79 5.84 2.77 -7.97
CA MET A 79 5.46 1.35 -8.08
C MET A 79 4.09 1.15 -8.76
N GLY A 80 3.89 1.76 -9.93
CA GLY A 80 2.69 1.55 -10.73
C GLY A 80 1.50 2.45 -10.32
N PHE A 81 1.73 3.61 -9.73
CA PHE A 81 0.68 4.56 -9.41
C PHE A 81 0.26 5.32 -10.69
N ASP A 82 -0.91 4.98 -11.23
CA ASP A 82 -1.47 5.57 -12.45
C ASP A 82 -2.30 6.82 -12.14
N LEU A 83 -1.98 7.94 -12.80
CA LEU A 83 -2.64 9.24 -12.62
C LEU A 83 -3.93 9.40 -13.44
N LYS A 84 -4.28 8.47 -14.35
CA LYS A 84 -5.41 8.56 -15.26
C LYS A 84 -6.74 8.84 -14.55
N GLU A 85 -7.04 8.05 -13.53
CA GLU A 85 -8.31 8.10 -12.79
C GLU A 85 -8.20 8.91 -11.48
N LYS A 86 -7.19 9.81 -11.40
CA LYS A 86 -6.98 10.64 -10.21
C LYS A 86 -7.45 12.06 -10.48
N ASP A 87 -7.66 12.80 -9.40
CA ASP A 87 -7.86 14.24 -9.42
C ASP A 87 -7.01 14.90 -8.32
N THR A 88 -6.95 16.22 -8.34
CA THR A 88 -6.14 16.99 -7.37
C THR A 88 -6.64 16.80 -5.94
N ASN A 89 -7.95 16.63 -5.73
CA ASN A 89 -8.52 16.36 -4.41
C ASN A 89 -8.10 14.98 -3.88
N PHE A 90 -8.05 13.97 -4.76
CA PHE A 90 -7.52 12.66 -4.37
C PHE A 90 -6.07 12.75 -3.92
N LEU A 91 -5.21 13.46 -4.67
CA LEU A 91 -3.80 13.62 -4.35
C LEU A 91 -3.59 14.41 -3.04
N SER A 92 -4.31 15.53 -2.86
CA SER A 92 -4.16 16.40 -1.68
C SER A 92 -4.84 15.82 -0.44
N VAL A 93 -6.13 15.47 -0.53
CA VAL A 93 -6.93 15.07 0.64
C VAL A 93 -6.78 13.58 0.97
N LYS A 94 -6.89 12.71 -0.06
CA LYS A 94 -6.84 11.25 0.18
C LYS A 94 -5.43 10.73 0.42
N MET A 95 -4.45 11.26 -0.33
CA MET A 95 -3.05 10.87 -0.18
C MET A 95 -2.25 11.79 0.75
N GLY A 96 -2.75 12.98 1.08
CA GLY A 96 -2.04 13.95 1.92
C GLY A 96 -0.73 14.43 1.30
N LEU A 97 -0.66 14.55 -0.03
CA LEU A 97 0.49 15.10 -0.71
C LEU A 97 0.54 16.63 -0.55
N SER A 98 1.75 17.19 -0.50
CA SER A 98 1.93 18.64 -0.42
C SER A 98 1.40 19.35 -1.67
N ASP A 99 1.00 20.61 -1.53
CA ASP A 99 0.50 21.42 -2.64
C ASP A 99 1.51 21.47 -3.81
N SER A 100 2.80 21.60 -3.52
CA SER A 100 3.86 21.60 -4.53
C SER A 100 3.95 20.29 -5.33
N LEU A 101 3.76 19.14 -4.65
CA LEU A 101 3.76 17.85 -5.32
C LEU A 101 2.46 17.63 -6.11
N VAL A 102 1.31 18.07 -5.57
CA VAL A 102 0.05 18.06 -6.31
C VAL A 102 0.13 18.92 -7.58
N GLU A 103 0.69 20.13 -7.48
CA GLU A 103 0.91 21.02 -8.64
C GLU A 103 1.81 20.36 -9.69
N LYS A 104 2.90 19.71 -9.27
CA LYS A 104 3.83 18.97 -10.14
C LYS A 104 3.14 17.82 -10.89
N LEU A 105 2.22 17.10 -10.25
CA LEU A 105 1.51 15.94 -10.83
C LEU A 105 0.27 16.33 -11.65
N SER A 106 -0.35 17.47 -11.34
CA SER A 106 -1.63 17.91 -11.94
C SER A 106 -1.66 17.93 -13.48
N PRO A 107 -0.59 18.33 -14.19
CA PRO A 107 -0.61 18.34 -15.67
C PRO A 107 -0.79 16.97 -16.30
N TYR A 108 -0.52 15.88 -15.57
CA TYR A 108 -0.54 14.49 -16.07
C TYR A 108 -1.83 13.75 -15.74
N ILE A 109 -2.73 14.38 -14.98
CA ILE A 109 -4.00 13.78 -14.57
C ILE A 109 -4.94 13.61 -15.74
N GLY A 110 -5.65 12.49 -15.80
CA GLY A 110 -6.72 12.23 -16.79
C GLY A 110 -6.24 11.86 -18.19
N MET A 111 -4.94 11.91 -18.46
CA MET A 111 -4.39 11.52 -19.74
C MET A 111 -4.19 10.01 -19.84
N SER A 112 -4.24 9.44 -21.07
CA SER A 112 -3.96 8.02 -21.29
C SER A 112 -3.42 7.76 -22.71
N GLY A 113 -2.79 6.62 -22.89
CA GLY A 113 -2.31 6.09 -24.16
C GLY A 113 -1.40 7.04 -24.92
N THR A 114 -1.62 7.16 -26.21
CA THR A 114 -0.80 8.00 -27.11
C THR A 114 -0.73 9.46 -26.68
N ASN A 115 -1.83 10.03 -26.17
CA ASN A 115 -1.84 11.43 -25.70
C ASN A 115 -0.95 11.61 -24.48
N ALA A 116 -1.01 10.67 -23.53
CA ALA A 116 -0.16 10.69 -22.35
C ALA A 116 1.31 10.51 -22.72
N LYS A 117 1.64 9.60 -23.66
CA LYS A 117 3.00 9.39 -24.16
C LYS A 117 3.58 10.66 -24.76
N LYS A 118 2.85 11.27 -25.71
CA LYS A 118 3.30 12.48 -26.38
C LYS A 118 3.48 13.64 -25.40
N PHE A 119 2.54 13.82 -24.47
CA PHE A 119 2.66 14.87 -23.46
C PHE A 119 3.88 14.67 -22.57
N LEU A 120 4.14 13.43 -22.17
CA LEU A 120 5.28 13.05 -21.31
C LEU A 120 6.63 13.21 -22.04
N GLU A 121 6.69 12.98 -23.37
CA GLU A 121 7.86 13.25 -24.19
C GLU A 121 8.22 14.73 -24.23
N ASP A 122 7.23 15.61 -24.39
CA ASP A 122 7.39 17.05 -24.42
C ASP A 122 7.60 17.64 -22.99
N ASN A 123 7.07 16.98 -21.97
CA ASN A 123 7.10 17.39 -20.57
C ASN A 123 7.51 16.19 -19.67
N PRO A 124 8.80 15.88 -19.57
CA PRO A 124 9.25 14.75 -18.75
C PRO A 124 8.90 14.91 -17.26
N LEU A 125 8.23 13.92 -16.67
CA LEU A 125 7.95 13.88 -15.24
C LEU A 125 9.07 13.12 -14.53
N ILE A 126 9.81 13.83 -13.67
CA ILE A 126 10.90 13.27 -12.87
C ILE A 126 10.64 13.59 -11.41
N LEU A 127 10.54 12.55 -10.58
CA LEU A 127 10.39 12.66 -9.13
C LEU A 127 11.75 12.67 -8.45
N THR A 128 11.82 13.30 -7.29
CA THR A 128 12.89 13.00 -6.34
C THR A 128 12.65 11.63 -5.69
N ASP A 129 13.69 11.03 -5.12
CA ASP A 129 13.53 9.78 -4.36
C ASP A 129 12.53 9.92 -3.20
N GLN A 130 12.53 11.08 -2.54
CA GLN A 130 11.60 11.36 -1.44
C GLN A 130 10.14 11.44 -1.92
N GLU A 131 9.89 12.13 -3.05
CA GLU A 131 8.55 12.19 -3.65
C GLU A 131 8.06 10.80 -4.08
N ARG A 132 8.92 10.02 -4.73
CA ARG A 132 8.64 8.64 -5.14
C ARG A 132 8.29 7.75 -3.93
N MET A 133 9.12 7.77 -2.90
CA MET A 133 8.88 7.00 -1.67
C MET A 133 7.56 7.39 -1.00
N LEU A 134 7.28 8.69 -0.89
CA LEU A 134 6.02 9.19 -0.31
C LEU A 134 4.80 8.73 -1.13
N ILE A 135 4.86 8.84 -2.46
CA ILE A 135 3.78 8.37 -3.34
C ILE A 135 3.56 6.86 -3.17
N ASN A 136 4.64 6.07 -3.16
CA ASN A 136 4.56 4.63 -2.93
C ASN A 136 3.92 4.30 -1.59
N GLU A 137 4.38 4.90 -0.50
CA GLU A 137 3.81 4.71 0.83
C GLU A 137 2.31 5.02 0.85
N ARG A 138 1.92 6.20 0.34
CA ARG A 138 0.52 6.65 0.38
C ARG A 138 -0.38 5.85 -0.55
N SER A 139 0.10 5.51 -1.75
CA SER A 139 -0.66 4.69 -2.70
C SER A 139 -0.84 3.24 -2.21
N LYS A 140 0.11 2.72 -1.43
CA LYS A 140 0.07 1.35 -0.90
C LYS A 140 -0.66 1.22 0.44
N ALA A 141 -0.94 2.31 1.14
CA ALA A 141 -1.60 2.27 2.46
C ALA A 141 -2.91 1.47 2.44
N LYS A 142 -3.75 1.70 1.43
CA LYS A 142 -4.99 0.94 1.26
C LYS A 142 -4.71 -0.55 0.98
N TYR A 143 -3.79 -0.85 0.06
CA TYR A 143 -3.42 -2.25 -0.25
C TYR A 143 -2.83 -2.96 0.95
N THR A 144 -1.99 -2.28 1.74
CA THR A 144 -1.44 -2.83 2.98
C THR A 144 -2.55 -3.21 3.95
N ALA A 145 -3.52 -2.32 4.17
CA ALA A 145 -4.67 -2.59 5.03
C ALA A 145 -5.52 -3.76 4.51
N ASP A 146 -5.80 -3.79 3.20
CA ASP A 146 -6.57 -4.87 2.57
C ASP A 146 -5.84 -6.23 2.67
N ILE A 147 -4.52 -6.26 2.47
CA ILE A 147 -3.69 -7.48 2.59
C ILE A 147 -3.68 -8.00 4.03
N ILE A 148 -3.47 -7.12 5.01
CA ILE A 148 -3.48 -7.48 6.43
C ILE A 148 -4.85 -8.07 6.80
N ASN A 149 -5.93 -7.37 6.45
CA ASN A 149 -7.29 -7.85 6.73
C ASN A 149 -7.57 -9.21 6.08
N GLN A 150 -7.17 -9.41 4.82
CA GLN A 150 -7.33 -10.72 4.15
C GLN A 150 -6.54 -11.82 4.85
N TYR A 151 -5.27 -11.56 5.21
CA TYR A 151 -4.46 -12.53 5.93
C TYR A 151 -5.12 -12.92 7.25
N GLU A 152 -5.45 -11.94 8.09
CA GLU A 152 -6.02 -12.20 9.42
C GLU A 152 -7.39 -12.89 9.35
N THR A 153 -8.26 -12.44 8.43
CA THR A 153 -9.60 -13.03 8.25
C THR A 153 -9.52 -14.47 7.73
N LYS A 154 -8.63 -14.74 6.77
CA LYS A 154 -8.56 -16.06 6.11
C LYS A 154 -7.75 -17.08 6.90
N THR A 155 -6.79 -16.65 7.72
CA THR A 155 -5.92 -17.55 8.50
C THR A 155 -6.30 -17.63 9.98
N GLY A 156 -7.00 -16.63 10.51
CA GLY A 156 -7.26 -16.48 11.94
C GLY A 156 -6.02 -16.09 12.76
N ARG A 157 -4.93 -15.64 12.10
CA ARG A 157 -3.65 -15.28 12.70
C ARG A 157 -3.40 -13.79 12.65
N VAL A 158 -2.57 -13.28 13.54
CA VAL A 158 -2.23 -11.85 13.64
C VAL A 158 -1.04 -11.54 12.74
N PHE A 159 -1.20 -10.61 11.79
CA PHE A 159 -0.17 -10.25 10.81
C PHE A 159 1.09 -9.66 11.45
N SER A 160 0.94 -8.85 12.50
CA SER A 160 2.07 -8.20 13.18
C SER A 160 2.99 -9.17 13.95
N GLU A 161 2.54 -10.41 14.21
CA GLU A 161 3.34 -11.47 14.84
C GLU A 161 4.32 -12.11 13.86
N LEU A 162 4.12 -11.93 12.57
CA LEU A 162 5.01 -12.44 11.52
C LEU A 162 6.35 -11.70 11.52
N SER A 163 7.40 -12.36 11.05
CA SER A 163 8.68 -11.72 10.76
C SER A 163 8.54 -10.72 9.61
N GLY A 164 9.45 -9.75 9.48
CA GLY A 164 9.44 -8.78 8.39
C GLY A 164 9.51 -9.44 7.01
N LYS A 165 10.28 -10.53 6.86
CA LYS A 165 10.35 -11.30 5.63
C LYS A 165 9.02 -11.98 5.27
N GLN A 166 8.39 -12.60 6.25
CA GLN A 166 7.08 -13.22 6.09
C GLN A 166 6.01 -12.20 5.69
N GLN A 167 5.97 -11.05 6.37
CA GLN A 167 5.08 -9.93 6.03
C GLN A 167 5.32 -9.44 4.61
N THR A 168 6.59 -9.32 4.21
CA THR A 168 6.97 -8.84 2.88
C THR A 168 6.54 -9.81 1.77
N ILE A 169 6.71 -11.12 1.96
CA ILE A 169 6.27 -12.12 0.97
C ILE A 169 4.74 -12.13 0.84
N ILE A 170 4.01 -12.08 1.96
CA ILE A 170 2.54 -11.97 1.92
C ILE A 170 2.12 -10.70 1.18
N ALA A 171 2.78 -9.57 1.47
CA ALA A 171 2.49 -8.30 0.80
C ALA A 171 2.81 -8.36 -0.70
N SER A 172 3.93 -8.96 -1.10
CA SER A 172 4.31 -9.09 -2.51
C SER A 172 3.28 -9.90 -3.31
N ILE A 173 2.88 -11.07 -2.81
CA ILE A 173 1.86 -11.91 -3.43
C ILE A 173 0.49 -11.20 -3.43
N GLY A 174 0.09 -10.63 -2.28
CA GLY A 174 -1.17 -9.92 -2.14
C GLY A 174 -1.27 -8.71 -3.06
N TYR A 175 -0.18 -7.97 -3.23
CA TYR A 175 -0.11 -6.83 -4.15
C TYR A 175 -0.29 -7.24 -5.60
N GLN A 176 0.36 -8.31 -6.04
CA GLN A 176 0.28 -8.79 -7.42
C GLN A 176 -1.09 -9.39 -7.76
N TYR A 177 -1.68 -10.17 -6.86
CA TYR A 177 -2.94 -10.88 -7.13
C TYR A 177 -4.18 -10.16 -6.62
N GLY A 178 -4.04 -9.22 -5.69
CA GLY A 178 -5.14 -8.46 -5.07
C GLY A 178 -5.99 -9.27 -4.09
N ASN A 179 -6.10 -10.59 -4.27
CA ASN A 179 -6.87 -11.48 -3.41
C ASN A 179 -6.21 -12.86 -3.30
N PHE A 180 -6.02 -13.37 -2.08
CA PHE A 180 -5.40 -14.68 -1.82
C PHE A 180 -6.25 -15.88 -2.28
N ASP A 181 -7.54 -15.72 -2.59
CA ASP A 181 -8.34 -16.76 -3.21
C ASP A 181 -7.85 -17.12 -4.62
N ARG A 182 -7.08 -16.23 -5.26
CA ARG A 182 -6.42 -16.47 -6.55
C ARG A 182 -5.13 -17.28 -6.43
N THR A 183 -4.66 -17.49 -5.20
CA THR A 183 -3.45 -18.26 -4.88
C THR A 183 -3.77 -19.31 -3.80
N PRO A 184 -4.62 -20.32 -4.12
CA PRO A 184 -5.20 -21.21 -3.11
C PRO A 184 -4.17 -22.09 -2.40
N THR A 185 -3.13 -22.55 -3.08
CA THR A 185 -2.06 -23.36 -2.47
C THR A 185 -1.25 -22.51 -1.49
N PHE A 186 -0.85 -21.30 -1.89
CA PHE A 186 -0.16 -20.34 -1.02
C PHE A 186 -1.02 -20.04 0.23
N LEU A 187 -2.30 -19.73 0.04
CA LEU A 187 -3.23 -19.50 1.15
C LEU A 187 -3.36 -20.70 2.09
N LYS A 188 -3.37 -21.93 1.55
CA LYS A 188 -3.41 -23.16 2.36
C LYS A 188 -2.21 -23.26 3.29
N HIS A 189 -1.00 -22.98 2.78
CA HIS A 189 0.22 -22.97 3.60
C HIS A 189 0.16 -21.88 4.67
N LEU A 190 -0.31 -20.67 4.34
CA LEU A 190 -0.51 -19.60 5.33
C LEU A 190 -1.47 -20.00 6.45
N LYS A 191 -2.62 -20.63 6.12
CA LYS A 191 -3.59 -21.13 7.11
C LYS A 191 -2.96 -22.12 8.10
N ASN A 192 -2.06 -22.96 7.62
CA ASN A 192 -1.39 -23.99 8.41
C ASN A 192 -0.12 -23.47 9.10
N ASN A 193 0.28 -22.20 8.90
CA ASN A 193 1.57 -21.65 9.31
C ASN A 193 2.76 -22.47 8.81
N ASP A 194 2.62 -23.03 7.61
CA ASP A 194 3.60 -23.91 6.98
C ASP A 194 4.53 -23.10 6.06
N TRP A 195 5.58 -22.55 6.63
CA TRP A 195 6.54 -21.72 5.92
C TRP A 195 7.47 -22.54 5.00
N ASN A 196 7.68 -23.82 5.29
CA ASN A 196 8.37 -24.72 4.36
C ASN A 196 7.51 -24.96 3.12
N GLY A 197 6.20 -25.11 3.30
CA GLY A 197 5.26 -25.19 2.20
C GLY A 197 5.19 -23.89 1.38
N VAL A 198 5.24 -22.73 2.02
CA VAL A 198 5.34 -21.42 1.34
C VAL A 198 6.61 -21.37 0.47
N THR A 199 7.77 -21.76 1.01
CA THR A 199 9.03 -21.84 0.25
C THR A 199 8.90 -22.76 -0.97
N SER A 200 8.34 -23.95 -0.79
CA SER A 200 8.15 -24.91 -1.88
C SER A 200 7.18 -24.39 -2.93
N GLU A 201 6.10 -23.74 -2.52
CA GLU A 201 5.13 -23.12 -3.44
C GLU A 201 5.77 -22.00 -4.25
N LEU A 202 6.60 -21.12 -3.66
CA LEU A 202 7.30 -20.07 -4.39
C LEU A 202 8.23 -20.65 -5.48
N LEU A 203 8.82 -21.81 -5.26
CA LEU A 203 9.68 -22.50 -6.26
C LEU A 203 8.86 -23.17 -7.38
N ASP A 204 7.60 -23.49 -7.17
CA ASP A 204 6.70 -24.15 -8.15
C ASP A 204 5.31 -23.49 -8.22
N PHE A 205 5.27 -22.17 -8.23
CA PHE A 205 4.03 -21.37 -8.18
C PHE A 205 3.15 -21.54 -9.42
N LYS A 206 3.73 -21.98 -10.52
CA LYS A 206 3.06 -22.26 -11.81
C LYS A 206 2.38 -21.02 -12.41
N ASP A 207 2.96 -19.85 -12.19
CA ASP A 207 2.62 -18.62 -12.89
C ASP A 207 3.72 -18.23 -13.88
N ASP A 208 3.49 -17.16 -14.64
CA ASP A 208 4.45 -16.65 -15.64
C ASP A 208 5.61 -15.85 -15.02
N PHE A 209 5.72 -15.80 -13.68
CA PHE A 209 6.64 -14.96 -12.94
C PHE A 209 7.72 -15.74 -12.18
N THR A 210 8.22 -16.83 -12.75
CA THR A 210 9.17 -17.75 -12.12
C THR A 210 10.39 -17.04 -11.50
N THR A 211 11.02 -16.11 -12.23
CA THR A 211 12.17 -15.34 -11.70
C THR A 211 11.82 -14.54 -10.47
N ARG A 212 10.65 -13.91 -10.46
CA ARG A 212 10.14 -13.17 -9.31
C ARG A 212 9.93 -14.10 -8.12
N ARG A 213 9.30 -15.25 -8.33
CA ARG A 213 9.04 -16.27 -7.28
C ARG A 213 10.31 -16.78 -6.64
N HIS A 214 11.33 -17.09 -7.45
CA HIS A 214 12.64 -17.48 -6.93
C HIS A 214 13.33 -16.36 -6.15
N THR A 215 13.17 -15.11 -6.57
CA THR A 215 13.69 -13.94 -5.83
C THR A 215 12.96 -13.77 -4.48
N GLU A 216 11.65 -13.97 -4.45
CA GLU A 216 10.83 -13.93 -3.23
C GLU A 216 11.20 -15.08 -2.28
N GLU A 217 11.41 -16.30 -2.82
CA GLU A 217 11.87 -17.45 -2.04
C GLU A 217 13.24 -17.17 -1.41
N HIS A 218 14.20 -16.70 -2.22
CA HIS A 218 15.53 -16.34 -1.72
C HIS A 218 15.49 -15.28 -0.63
N TYR A 219 14.65 -14.23 -0.78
CA TYR A 219 14.45 -13.20 0.23
C TYR A 219 13.86 -13.76 1.54
N LEU A 220 12.93 -14.72 1.45
CA LEU A 220 12.30 -15.32 2.61
C LEU A 220 13.32 -16.09 3.47
N ASN A 221 14.26 -16.79 2.85
CA ASN A 221 15.12 -17.77 3.50
C ASN A 221 16.55 -17.27 3.83
N ASN A 222 17.01 -16.14 3.27
CA ASN A 222 18.34 -15.57 3.50
C ASN A 222 18.31 -14.22 4.18
#